data_1535edf2e34568ec2c8d9cb1213ff6fb
#
_entry.id   1535edf2e34568ec2c8d9cb1213ff6fb
#
_cell.length_a   1.000
_cell.length_b   1.000
_cell.length_c   1.000
_cell.angle_alpha   90.00
_cell.angle_beta   90.00
_cell.angle_gamma   90.00
#
_symmetry.space_group_name_H-M   'P 1'
#
loop_
_entity.id
_entity.type
_entity.pdbx_description
1 polymer ?
#
loop_
_entity_poly.entity_id
_entity_poly.type
_entity_poly.pdbx_seq_one_letter_code
_entity_poly.pdbx_strand_id
1 'polypeptide(L)'
;IFGDGIAVADVDIGFLEHERTKLFNYDIKCEEGYQYIDFVSNINTDRVERDYEKTPFVPADKGELEKRINLITDIQAEGLLRRVKHTQAKSLVVGVSGGLDSTLALLIAARAMDKLNRKRKDILAISMPCFGTTERTKSNAEILSEQLGVTFREIDITDSVRSHFKDIGQNEKITDVTYENSQARERTQVLMD
;
A
#
# COMPACT_ATOMS: atom_id res chain seq x y z
N ILE A 1 -23.43 -21.53 -30.88
CA ILE A 1 -24.41 -22.64 -30.90
C ILE A 1 -24.99 -22.67 -32.30
N PHE A 2 -24.71 -23.76 -33.05
CA PHE A 2 -25.29 -23.93 -34.38
C PHE A 2 -26.38 -25.03 -34.25
N GLY A 3 -27.64 -24.60 -34.32
CA GLY A 3 -28.83 -25.45 -34.17
C GLY A 3 -29.75 -24.99 -33.04
N ASP A 4 -30.95 -25.61 -32.95
CA ASP A 4 -31.89 -25.33 -31.89
C ASP A 4 -31.39 -25.87 -30.55
N GLY A 5 -31.26 -25.00 -29.54
CA GLY A 5 -30.77 -25.36 -28.23
C GLY A 5 -31.17 -24.36 -27.17
N ILE A 6 -31.23 -24.82 -25.92
CA ILE A 6 -31.45 -23.96 -24.75
C ILE A 6 -30.13 -23.77 -24.04
N ALA A 7 -29.70 -22.51 -23.83
CA ALA A 7 -28.64 -22.14 -22.95
C ALA A 7 -29.19 -21.60 -21.64
N VAL A 8 -28.71 -22.11 -20.52
CA VAL A 8 -29.07 -21.65 -19.18
C VAL A 8 -27.82 -21.10 -18.49
N ALA A 9 -27.93 -19.92 -17.92
CA ALA A 9 -26.82 -19.30 -17.16
C ALA A 9 -27.40 -18.44 -16.04
N ASP A 10 -26.70 -18.40 -14.91
CA ASP A 10 -26.96 -17.45 -13.85
C ASP A 10 -26.29 -16.12 -14.18
N VAL A 11 -27.08 -15.06 -14.14
CA VAL A 11 -26.63 -13.71 -14.51
C VAL A 11 -26.83 -12.77 -13.33
N ASP A 12 -25.74 -12.18 -12.84
CA ASP A 12 -25.77 -11.14 -11.83
C ASP A 12 -26.08 -9.78 -12.50
N ILE A 13 -27.37 -9.40 -12.48
CA ILE A 13 -27.86 -8.18 -13.12
C ILE A 13 -27.27 -6.93 -12.45
N GLY A 14 -27.16 -6.93 -11.12
CA GLY A 14 -26.58 -5.79 -10.39
C GLY A 14 -25.13 -5.55 -10.74
N PHE A 15 -24.34 -6.61 -10.94
CA PHE A 15 -22.97 -6.52 -11.41
C PHE A 15 -22.92 -5.96 -12.85
N LEU A 16 -23.78 -6.42 -13.73
CA LEU A 16 -23.83 -5.90 -15.10
C LEU A 16 -24.23 -4.43 -15.16
N GLU A 17 -25.18 -3.99 -14.35
CA GLU A 17 -25.53 -2.58 -14.22
C GLU A 17 -24.34 -1.74 -13.75
N HIS A 18 -23.64 -2.21 -12.72
CA HIS A 18 -22.46 -1.54 -12.20
C HIS A 18 -21.33 -1.44 -13.26
N GLU A 19 -21.05 -2.51 -13.98
CA GLU A 19 -20.03 -2.48 -15.05
C GLU A 19 -20.41 -1.55 -16.20
N ARG A 20 -21.70 -1.49 -16.56
CA ARG A 20 -22.20 -0.56 -17.57
C ARG A 20 -22.00 0.91 -17.19
N THR A 21 -22.13 1.26 -15.92
CA THR A 21 -21.87 2.64 -15.46
C THR A 21 -20.43 3.10 -15.65
N LYS A 22 -19.48 2.16 -15.77
CA LYS A 22 -18.07 2.46 -16.04
C LYS A 22 -17.77 2.70 -17.53
N LEU A 23 -18.69 2.32 -18.41
CA LEU A 23 -18.50 2.46 -19.86
C LEU A 23 -19.01 3.83 -20.33
N PHE A 24 -18.08 4.76 -20.61
CA PHE A 24 -18.40 6.11 -21.08
C PHE A 24 -19.18 6.16 -22.40
N ASN A 25 -19.13 5.10 -23.21
CA ASN A 25 -19.74 5.03 -24.54
C ASN A 25 -20.98 4.15 -24.58
N TYR A 26 -21.54 3.77 -23.43
CA TYR A 26 -22.73 2.95 -23.37
C TYR A 26 -23.98 3.84 -23.49
N ASP A 27 -24.56 3.90 -24.70
CA ASP A 27 -25.82 4.58 -24.95
C ASP A 27 -26.95 3.57 -24.82
N ILE A 28 -27.81 3.77 -23.82
CA ILE A 28 -29.03 2.96 -23.61
C ILE A 28 -30.06 3.44 -24.63
N LYS A 29 -29.91 3.01 -25.87
CA LYS A 29 -30.98 3.17 -26.85
C LYS A 29 -31.88 1.95 -26.76
N CYS A 30 -33.15 2.17 -26.46
CA CYS A 30 -34.19 1.20 -26.76
C CYS A 30 -34.25 1.07 -28.27
N GLU A 31 -33.76 -0.04 -28.80
CA GLU A 31 -33.89 -0.31 -30.24
C GLU A 31 -35.37 -0.55 -30.55
N GLU A 32 -35.89 0.15 -31.54
CA GLU A 32 -37.24 -0.07 -32.07
C GLU A 32 -37.29 -1.48 -32.67
N GLY A 33 -38.33 -2.24 -32.35
CA GLY A 33 -38.54 -3.55 -32.94
C GLY A 33 -38.49 -4.74 -31.95
N TYR A 34 -38.23 -4.51 -30.67
CA TYR A 34 -38.32 -5.54 -29.65
C TYR A 34 -39.78 -5.75 -29.18
N GLN A 35 -40.17 -7.01 -29.04
CA GLN A 35 -41.44 -7.37 -28.40
C GLN A 35 -41.16 -7.56 -26.89
N TYR A 36 -41.81 -6.76 -26.06
CA TYR A 36 -41.75 -6.89 -24.61
C TYR A 36 -42.82 -7.88 -24.13
N ILE A 37 -42.39 -8.85 -23.37
CA ILE A 37 -43.29 -9.83 -22.72
C ILE A 37 -43.08 -9.69 -21.22
N ASP A 38 -44.07 -9.13 -20.54
CA ASP A 38 -44.05 -8.97 -19.11
C ASP A 38 -44.47 -10.29 -18.46
N PHE A 39 -43.69 -10.75 -17.49
CA PHE A 39 -44.05 -11.90 -16.67
C PHE A 39 -43.72 -11.65 -15.20
N VAL A 40 -44.50 -12.22 -14.32
CA VAL A 40 -44.25 -12.15 -12.88
C VAL A 40 -43.60 -13.46 -12.45
N SER A 41 -42.38 -13.36 -11.91
CA SER A 41 -41.70 -14.50 -11.30
C SER A 41 -41.79 -14.39 -9.78
N ASN A 42 -42.31 -15.42 -9.10
CA ASN A 42 -42.30 -15.52 -7.64
C ASN A 42 -41.06 -16.25 -7.12
N ILE A 43 -40.03 -16.39 -7.95
CA ILE A 43 -38.77 -17.03 -7.54
C ILE A 43 -37.96 -16.01 -6.73
N ASN A 44 -37.93 -16.22 -5.43
CA ASN A 44 -37.04 -15.49 -4.54
C ASN A 44 -35.66 -16.15 -4.63
N THR A 45 -34.73 -15.51 -5.31
CA THR A 45 -33.33 -15.95 -5.33
C THR A 45 -32.56 -15.19 -4.25
N ASP A 46 -32.62 -15.73 -3.02
CA ASP A 46 -31.90 -15.15 -1.88
C ASP A 46 -30.38 -15.48 -1.91
N ARG A 47 -29.94 -16.26 -2.90
CA ARG A 47 -28.57 -16.73 -2.99
C ARG A 47 -28.02 -16.51 -4.37
N VAL A 48 -26.94 -15.74 -4.43
CA VAL A 48 -26.10 -15.62 -5.63
C VAL A 48 -25.12 -16.80 -5.62
N GLU A 49 -25.24 -17.70 -6.60
CA GLU A 49 -24.30 -18.82 -6.80
C GLU A 49 -23.04 -18.32 -7.48
N ARG A 50 -22.28 -17.50 -6.76
CA ARG A 50 -21.03 -16.96 -7.25
C ARG A 50 -20.00 -16.94 -6.11
N ASP A 51 -18.87 -17.54 -6.35
CA ASP A 51 -17.73 -17.46 -5.46
C ASP A 51 -16.91 -16.21 -5.76
N TYR A 52 -16.69 -15.40 -4.73
CA TYR A 52 -15.79 -14.24 -4.81
C TYR A 52 -14.49 -14.57 -4.12
N GLU A 53 -13.39 -14.33 -4.80
CA GLU A 53 -12.08 -14.45 -4.18
C GLU A 53 -11.95 -13.44 -3.03
N LYS A 54 -11.65 -13.93 -1.84
CA LYS A 54 -11.45 -13.08 -0.64
C LYS A 54 -10.23 -12.16 -0.77
N THR A 55 -9.27 -12.54 -1.61
CA THR A 55 -8.01 -11.81 -1.81
C THR A 55 -7.72 -11.65 -3.32
N PRO A 56 -8.55 -10.86 -4.05
CA PRO A 56 -8.50 -10.80 -5.53
C PRO A 56 -7.16 -10.25 -6.07
N PHE A 57 -6.39 -9.56 -5.22
CA PHE A 57 -5.09 -8.99 -5.60
C PHE A 57 -3.90 -9.92 -5.30
N VAL A 58 -4.14 -11.01 -4.56
CA VAL A 58 -3.09 -11.97 -4.17
C VAL A 58 -3.32 -13.28 -4.90
N PRO A 59 -2.50 -13.66 -5.88
CA PRO A 59 -2.66 -14.93 -6.58
C PRO A 59 -2.58 -16.11 -5.62
N ALA A 60 -3.46 -17.09 -5.79
CA ALA A 60 -3.46 -18.33 -5.03
C ALA A 60 -2.27 -19.23 -5.42
N ASP A 61 -1.86 -19.18 -6.68
CA ASP A 61 -0.69 -19.91 -7.16
C ASP A 61 0.61 -19.22 -6.72
N LYS A 62 1.51 -20.00 -6.09
CA LYS A 62 2.76 -19.48 -5.54
C LYS A 62 3.72 -18.94 -6.61
N GLY A 63 3.76 -19.56 -7.79
CA GLY A 63 4.61 -19.12 -8.89
C GLY A 63 4.14 -17.80 -9.50
N GLU A 64 2.84 -17.64 -9.64
CA GLU A 64 2.21 -16.39 -10.06
C GLU A 64 2.40 -15.28 -9.01
N LEU A 65 2.28 -15.62 -7.72
CA LEU A 65 2.50 -14.68 -6.61
C LEU A 65 3.94 -14.17 -6.62
N GLU A 66 4.93 -15.06 -6.77
CA GLU A 66 6.36 -14.69 -6.82
C GLU A 66 6.66 -13.78 -8.02
N LYS A 67 6.16 -14.11 -9.20
CA LYS A 67 6.31 -13.28 -10.41
C LYS A 67 5.72 -11.88 -10.18
N ARG A 68 4.52 -11.81 -9.59
CA ARG A 68 3.85 -10.53 -9.30
C ARG A 68 4.60 -9.71 -8.27
N ILE A 69 5.08 -10.31 -7.18
CA ILE A 69 5.89 -9.63 -6.16
C ILE A 69 7.17 -9.08 -6.79
N ASN A 70 7.88 -9.87 -7.58
CA ASN A 70 9.09 -9.43 -8.25
C ASN A 70 8.81 -8.27 -9.22
N LEU A 71 7.74 -8.35 -10.02
CA LEU A 71 7.36 -7.28 -10.93
C LEU A 71 7.04 -5.97 -10.18
N ILE A 72 6.22 -6.03 -9.14
CA ILE A 72 5.83 -4.85 -8.34
C ILE A 72 7.06 -4.20 -7.69
N THR A 73 7.92 -5.00 -7.07
CA THR A 73 9.12 -4.49 -6.42
C THR A 73 10.14 -3.95 -7.44
N ASP A 74 10.22 -4.53 -8.62
CA ASP A 74 11.05 -4.01 -9.70
C ASP A 74 10.55 -2.66 -10.23
N ILE A 75 9.25 -2.52 -10.45
CA ILE A 75 8.64 -1.24 -10.88
C ILE A 75 8.95 -0.13 -9.87
N GLN A 76 8.76 -0.41 -8.57
CA GLN A 76 9.05 0.56 -7.51
C GLN A 76 10.54 0.91 -7.43
N ALA A 77 11.42 -0.10 -7.50
CA ALA A 77 12.87 0.11 -7.47
C ALA A 77 13.37 0.90 -8.68
N GLU A 78 12.84 0.65 -9.88
CA GLU A 78 13.17 1.42 -11.09
C GLU A 78 12.71 2.87 -10.99
N GLY A 79 11.51 3.12 -10.44
CA GLY A 79 11.03 4.47 -10.18
C GLY A 79 11.97 5.24 -9.24
N LEU A 80 12.36 4.62 -8.11
CA LEU A 80 13.30 5.21 -7.16
C LEU A 80 14.69 5.43 -7.78
N LEU A 81 15.22 4.44 -8.47
CA LEU A 81 16.49 4.50 -9.18
C LEU A 81 16.58 5.71 -10.14
N ARG A 82 15.52 5.94 -10.93
CA ARG A 82 15.44 7.09 -11.85
C ARG A 82 15.48 8.41 -11.08
N ARG A 83 14.79 8.50 -9.94
CA ARG A 83 14.83 9.70 -9.10
C ARG A 83 16.22 9.94 -8.53
N VAL A 84 16.87 8.90 -7.97
CA VAL A 84 18.24 8.98 -7.44
C VAL A 84 19.24 9.45 -8.51
N LYS A 85 19.14 8.92 -9.74
CA LYS A 85 19.97 9.36 -10.87
C LYS A 85 19.72 10.81 -11.25
N HIS A 86 18.44 11.19 -11.35
CA HIS A 86 18.05 12.54 -11.76
C HIS A 86 18.51 13.61 -10.76
N THR A 87 18.30 13.34 -9.46
CA THR A 87 18.68 14.27 -8.39
C THR A 87 20.16 14.21 -8.01
N GLN A 88 20.87 13.21 -8.51
CA GLN A 88 22.26 12.92 -8.12
C GLN A 88 22.42 12.73 -6.60
N ALA A 89 21.38 12.21 -5.94
CA ALA A 89 21.37 11.99 -4.50
C ALA A 89 22.52 11.07 -4.08
N LYS A 90 23.25 11.47 -3.05
CA LYS A 90 24.40 10.70 -2.53
C LYS A 90 23.96 9.57 -1.61
N SER A 91 22.87 9.74 -0.93
CA SER A 91 22.29 8.78 0.04
C SER A 91 20.77 8.71 -0.08
N LEU A 92 20.19 7.66 0.48
CA LEU A 92 18.76 7.54 0.72
C LEU A 92 18.54 7.55 2.23
N VAL A 93 17.53 8.27 2.69
CA VAL A 93 17.15 8.30 4.11
C VAL A 93 15.77 7.72 4.25
N VAL A 94 15.60 6.77 5.16
CA VAL A 94 14.33 6.07 5.41
C VAL A 94 14.06 6.03 6.90
N GLY A 95 12.92 6.60 7.32
CA GLY A 95 12.42 6.42 8.67
C GLY A 95 11.87 5.01 8.86
N VAL A 96 12.42 4.25 9.79
CA VAL A 96 12.04 2.85 10.04
C VAL A 96 11.34 2.73 11.39
N SER A 97 10.08 2.30 11.39
CA SER A 97 9.28 2.09 12.59
C SER A 97 9.22 0.62 13.03
N GLY A 98 9.78 -0.30 12.23
CA GLY A 98 9.57 -1.74 12.39
C GLY A 98 8.21 -2.25 11.89
N GLY A 99 7.39 -1.37 11.29
CA GLY A 99 6.13 -1.72 10.61
C GLY A 99 6.33 -2.13 9.15
N LEU A 100 5.27 -2.70 8.55
CA LEU A 100 5.33 -3.25 7.18
C LEU A 100 5.69 -2.21 6.12
N ASP A 101 5.13 -1.00 6.19
CA ASP A 101 5.33 0.04 5.18
C ASP A 101 6.78 0.50 5.13
N SER A 102 7.37 0.80 6.30
CA SER A 102 8.77 1.19 6.40
C SER A 102 9.73 0.06 6.02
N THR A 103 9.35 -1.19 6.32
CA THR A 103 10.08 -2.40 5.90
C THR A 103 10.09 -2.49 4.38
N LEU A 104 8.94 -2.36 3.72
CA LEU A 104 8.85 -2.39 2.26
C LEU A 104 9.68 -1.25 1.64
N ALA A 105 9.56 -0.03 2.17
CA ALA A 105 10.34 1.11 1.69
C ALA A 105 11.85 0.84 1.75
N LEU A 106 12.34 0.25 2.84
CA LEU A 106 13.75 -0.10 3.02
C LEU A 106 14.21 -1.19 2.05
N LEU A 107 13.38 -2.22 1.81
CA LEU A 107 13.65 -3.27 0.83
C LEU A 107 13.75 -2.71 -0.60
N ILE A 108 12.83 -1.81 -0.97
CA ILE A 108 12.86 -1.14 -2.27
C ILE A 108 14.09 -0.25 -2.41
N ALA A 109 14.47 0.48 -1.36
CA ALA A 109 15.69 1.28 -1.34
C ALA A 109 16.93 0.41 -1.57
N ALA A 110 17.05 -0.74 -0.88
CA ALA A 110 18.14 -1.68 -1.06
C ALA A 110 18.19 -2.21 -2.50
N ARG A 111 17.04 -2.65 -3.05
CA ARG A 111 16.95 -3.14 -4.43
C ARG A 111 17.33 -2.07 -5.47
N ALA A 112 16.93 -0.82 -5.25
CA ALA A 112 17.29 0.30 -6.11
C ALA A 112 18.80 0.58 -6.09
N MET A 113 19.44 0.55 -4.91
CA MET A 113 20.87 0.75 -4.77
C MET A 113 21.68 -0.39 -5.41
N ASP A 114 21.22 -1.64 -5.28
CA ASP A 114 21.83 -2.79 -5.96
C ASP A 114 21.78 -2.63 -7.49
N LYS A 115 20.64 -2.23 -8.05
CA LYS A 115 20.47 -1.94 -9.48
C LYS A 115 21.36 -0.77 -9.96
N LEU A 116 21.68 0.16 -9.07
CA LEU A 116 22.60 1.28 -9.33
C LEU A 116 24.07 0.87 -9.21
N ASN A 117 24.38 -0.36 -8.76
CA ASN A 117 25.72 -0.80 -8.36
C ASN A 117 26.32 0.12 -7.29
N ARG A 118 25.50 0.63 -6.37
CA ARG A 118 25.92 1.46 -5.24
C ARG A 118 25.89 0.67 -3.94
N LYS A 119 26.63 1.17 -2.94
CA LYS A 119 26.73 0.51 -1.65
C LYS A 119 25.41 0.67 -0.88
N ARG A 120 24.89 -0.40 -0.32
CA ARG A 120 23.73 -0.34 0.58
C ARG A 120 24.01 0.50 1.85
N LYS A 121 25.28 0.68 2.23
CA LYS A 121 25.70 1.57 3.31
C LYS A 121 25.35 3.05 3.07
N ASP A 122 25.08 3.43 1.81
CA ASP A 122 24.59 4.77 1.47
C ASP A 122 23.07 4.93 1.75
N ILE A 123 22.41 3.90 2.29
CA ILE A 123 21.05 3.97 2.81
C ILE A 123 21.14 4.18 4.32
N LEU A 124 20.52 5.25 4.83
CA LEU A 124 20.40 5.55 6.24
C LEU A 124 18.98 5.16 6.71
N ALA A 125 18.89 4.09 7.48
CA ALA A 125 17.68 3.66 8.16
C ALA A 125 17.66 4.31 9.55
N ILE A 126 16.69 5.19 9.80
CA ILE A 126 16.62 5.97 11.04
C ILE A 126 15.40 5.55 11.84
N SER A 127 15.61 4.99 13.02
CA SER A 127 14.58 4.75 14.03
C SER A 127 14.45 5.97 14.92
N MET A 128 13.23 6.45 15.11
CA MET A 128 12.95 7.64 15.92
C MET A 128 11.94 7.30 17.00
N PRO A 129 12.40 6.63 18.10
CA PRO A 129 11.52 6.33 19.23
C PRO A 129 10.99 7.62 19.85
N CYS A 130 9.76 7.53 20.35
CA CYS A 130 9.07 8.55 21.12
C CYS A 130 8.08 7.86 22.05
N PHE A 131 7.13 8.56 22.60
CA PHE A 131 6.09 8.00 23.47
C PHE A 131 5.42 6.76 22.83
N GLY A 132 5.30 5.67 23.59
CA GLY A 132 4.62 4.46 23.15
C GLY A 132 5.38 3.55 22.18
N THR A 133 6.63 3.85 21.85
CA THR A 133 7.47 2.94 21.06
C THR A 133 7.81 1.71 21.88
N THR A 134 7.54 0.51 21.34
CA THR A 134 7.83 -0.76 22.01
C THR A 134 9.23 -1.25 21.67
N GLU A 135 9.91 -1.91 22.63
CA GLU A 135 11.22 -2.55 22.43
C GLU A 135 11.23 -3.52 21.23
N ARG A 136 10.11 -4.22 21.00
CA ARG A 136 9.98 -5.18 19.90
C ARG A 136 10.06 -4.52 18.52
N THR A 137 9.40 -3.40 18.32
CA THR A 137 9.41 -2.70 17.02
C THR A 137 10.76 -2.08 16.74
N LYS A 138 11.43 -1.58 17.78
CA LYS A 138 12.79 -1.07 17.71
C LYS A 138 13.78 -2.17 17.27
N SER A 139 13.73 -3.32 17.93
CA SER A 139 14.57 -4.48 17.62
C SER A 139 14.36 -4.98 16.18
N ASN A 140 13.13 -5.00 15.67
CA ASN A 140 12.85 -5.42 14.30
C ASN A 140 13.48 -4.48 13.25
N ALA A 141 13.46 -3.17 13.48
CA ALA A 141 14.05 -2.20 12.57
C ALA A 141 15.59 -2.33 12.51
N GLU A 142 16.22 -2.55 13.65
CA GLU A 142 17.66 -2.77 13.78
C GLU A 142 18.09 -4.06 13.07
N ILE A 143 17.47 -5.20 13.42
CA ILE A 143 17.77 -6.51 12.83
C ILE A 143 17.62 -6.47 11.29
N LEU A 144 16.54 -5.89 10.79
CA LEU A 144 16.32 -5.75 9.35
C LEU A 144 17.42 -4.94 8.68
N SER A 145 17.79 -3.81 9.31
CA SER A 145 18.84 -2.92 8.79
C SER A 145 20.20 -3.60 8.74
N GLU A 146 20.54 -4.37 9.77
CA GLU A 146 21.77 -5.17 9.81
C GLU A 146 21.78 -6.24 8.72
N GLN A 147 20.69 -7.01 8.61
CA GLN A 147 20.57 -8.07 7.58
C GLN A 147 20.65 -7.52 6.15
N LEU A 148 20.11 -6.33 5.91
CA LEU A 148 20.21 -5.66 4.61
C LEU A 148 21.60 -5.03 4.37
N GLY A 149 22.42 -4.87 5.41
CA GLY A 149 23.72 -4.23 5.33
C GLY A 149 23.65 -2.72 5.10
N VAL A 150 22.56 -2.06 5.52
CA VAL A 150 22.40 -0.61 5.47
C VAL A 150 23.00 0.07 6.71
N THR A 151 23.09 1.40 6.71
CA THR A 151 23.49 2.15 7.90
C THR A 151 22.28 2.40 8.77
N PHE A 152 22.32 1.91 10.02
CA PHE A 152 21.25 2.12 10.99
C PHE A 152 21.63 3.21 11.99
N ARG A 153 20.68 4.07 12.33
CA ARG A 153 20.79 5.04 13.44
C ARG A 153 19.49 5.07 14.23
N GLU A 154 19.64 5.29 15.53
CA GLU A 154 18.52 5.59 16.41
C GLU A 154 18.63 7.02 16.92
N ILE A 155 17.56 7.78 16.82
CA ILE A 155 17.47 9.17 17.27
C ILE A 155 16.20 9.28 18.13
N ASP A 156 16.36 9.40 19.44
CA ASP A 156 15.24 9.64 20.35
C ASP A 156 14.75 11.07 20.18
N ILE A 157 13.46 11.23 19.82
CA ILE A 157 12.83 12.53 19.59
C ILE A 157 11.96 12.99 20.77
N THR A 158 11.96 12.25 21.86
CA THR A 158 11.07 12.51 23.02
C THR A 158 11.22 13.92 23.58
N ASP A 159 12.44 14.39 23.76
CA ASP A 159 12.69 15.69 24.37
C ASP A 159 12.31 16.86 23.43
N SER A 160 12.54 16.71 22.14
CA SER A 160 12.09 17.71 21.14
C SER A 160 10.57 17.83 21.11
N VAL A 161 9.85 16.69 21.11
CA VAL A 161 8.39 16.68 21.15
C VAL A 161 7.85 17.25 22.47
N ARG A 162 8.49 16.98 23.60
CA ARG A 162 8.14 17.57 24.90
C ARG A 162 8.32 19.07 24.90
N SER A 163 9.39 19.58 24.33
CA SER A 163 9.60 21.03 24.21
C SER A 163 8.48 21.65 23.40
N HIS A 164 8.14 21.05 22.26
CA HIS A 164 7.04 21.51 21.42
C HIS A 164 5.68 21.47 22.15
N PHE A 165 5.39 20.41 22.91
CA PHE A 165 4.17 20.33 23.72
C PHE A 165 4.08 21.46 24.73
N LYS A 166 5.21 21.79 25.39
CA LYS A 166 5.27 22.90 26.35
C LYS A 166 4.96 24.25 25.67
N ASP A 167 5.51 24.47 24.48
CA ASP A 167 5.32 25.72 23.74
C ASP A 167 3.86 25.95 23.32
N ILE A 168 3.16 24.87 22.93
CA ILE A 168 1.76 24.94 22.48
C ILE A 168 0.74 24.66 23.58
N GLY A 169 1.18 24.39 24.81
CA GLY A 169 0.30 24.03 25.91
C GLY A 169 -0.38 22.67 25.82
N GLN A 170 0.18 21.74 25.06
CA GLN A 170 -0.32 20.36 24.94
C GLN A 170 0.03 19.55 26.18
N ASN A 171 -0.95 18.79 26.67
CA ASN A 171 -0.72 17.84 27.76
C ASN A 171 -0.24 16.49 27.21
N GLU A 172 0.93 16.01 27.64
CA GLU A 172 1.53 14.74 27.21
C GLU A 172 0.63 13.51 27.46
N LYS A 173 -0.32 13.61 28.41
CA LYS A 173 -1.26 12.52 28.74
C LYS A 173 -2.47 12.46 27.81
N ILE A 174 -2.69 13.46 26.97
CA ILE A 174 -3.81 13.53 26.02
C ILE A 174 -3.32 13.06 24.64
N THR A 175 -3.72 11.85 24.26
CA THR A 175 -3.36 11.23 22.98
C THR A 175 -4.39 11.61 21.91
N ASP A 176 -4.39 12.86 21.51
CA ASP A 176 -5.25 13.41 20.45
C ASP A 176 -4.48 13.61 19.13
N VAL A 177 -5.13 14.25 18.15
CA VAL A 177 -4.53 14.57 16.85
C VAL A 177 -3.28 15.46 16.99
N THR A 178 -3.23 16.34 17.98
CA THR A 178 -2.08 17.21 18.24
C THR A 178 -0.88 16.39 18.71
N TYR A 179 -1.13 15.42 19.60
CA TYR A 179 -0.13 14.49 20.10
C TYR A 179 0.52 13.69 18.95
N GLU A 180 -0.30 13.12 18.06
CA GLU A 180 0.20 12.33 16.92
C GLU A 180 0.92 13.21 15.89
N ASN A 181 0.35 14.36 15.53
CA ASN A 181 0.92 15.25 14.53
C ASN A 181 2.25 15.86 14.97
N SER A 182 2.44 16.16 16.23
CA SER A 182 3.69 16.72 16.75
C SER A 182 4.83 15.72 16.58
N GLN A 183 4.60 14.46 16.90
CA GLN A 183 5.58 13.39 16.68
C GLN A 183 5.86 13.17 15.19
N ALA A 184 4.83 13.18 14.34
CA ALA A 184 4.98 13.00 12.91
C ALA A 184 5.82 14.13 12.27
N ARG A 185 5.61 15.37 12.67
CA ARG A 185 6.39 16.53 12.20
C ARG A 185 7.83 16.45 12.63
N GLU A 186 8.08 16.11 13.89
CA GLU A 186 9.45 15.97 14.41
C GLU A 186 10.22 14.88 13.66
N ARG A 187 9.59 13.73 13.38
CA ARG A 187 10.19 12.69 12.55
C ARG A 187 10.53 13.21 11.14
N THR A 188 9.64 13.99 10.57
CA THR A 188 9.88 14.56 9.23
C THR A 188 11.05 15.54 9.26
N GLN A 189 11.13 16.41 10.26
CA GLN A 189 12.23 17.35 10.42
C GLN A 189 13.57 16.62 10.51
N VAL A 190 13.70 15.64 11.40
CA VAL A 190 14.93 14.84 11.58
C VAL A 190 15.35 14.13 10.28
N LEU A 191 14.39 13.68 9.46
CA LEU A 191 14.71 12.99 8.20
C LEU A 191 15.13 13.94 7.08
N MET A 192 14.76 15.22 7.18
CA MET A 192 15.09 16.25 6.17
C MET A 192 16.42 16.95 6.43
N ASP A 193 16.88 16.98 7.69
CA ASP A 193 18.15 17.59 8.13
C ASP A 193 19.31 16.58 8.12
#